data_eb5b17db95fe374b3367cf1062ffbc50
#
_entry.id   eb5b17db95fe374b3367cf1062ffbc50
#
_cell.length_a   1.000
_cell.length_b   1.000
_cell.length_c   1.000
_cell.angle_alpha   90.00
_cell.angle_beta   90.00
_cell.angle_gamma   90.00
#
_symmetry.space_group_name_H-M   'P 1'
#
loop_
_entity.id
_entity.type
_entity.pdbx_description
1 polymer ?
#
loop_
_entity_poly.entity_id
_entity_poly.type
_entity_poly.pdbx_seq_one_letter_code
_entity_poly.pdbx_strand_id
1 'polypeptide(L)'
;MTKEDFIRLTSLKSGVTQKDIRIVIEAMSDIIFDVISREDSVKFGSVCTFSGVTRPSKTVRNPKTGEAKHVEEQHGCPKCKFSSTSKTMLEYYNAMNINKRKKKKAKTEEKIEDEYDLNQIK
;
A
#
# COMPACT_ATOMS: atom_id res chain seq x y z
N MET A 1 0.99 -11.65 -4.21
CA MET A 1 0.56 -11.76 -2.80
C MET A 1 -0.90 -11.33 -2.68
N THR A 2 -1.72 -12.20 -2.15
CA THR A 2 -3.13 -11.91 -1.92
C THR A 2 -3.36 -11.32 -0.53
N LYS A 3 -4.59 -10.85 -0.26
CA LYS A 3 -4.99 -10.37 1.06
C LYS A 3 -4.77 -11.45 2.13
N GLU A 4 -5.12 -12.71 1.82
CA GLU A 4 -4.95 -13.84 2.72
C GLU A 4 -3.48 -14.11 3.05
N ASP A 5 -2.61 -14.04 2.06
CA ASP A 5 -1.17 -14.18 2.25
C ASP A 5 -0.61 -13.07 3.11
N PHE A 6 -1.07 -11.85 2.91
CA PHE A 6 -0.68 -10.69 3.71
C PHE A 6 -1.09 -10.87 5.18
N ILE A 7 -2.30 -11.35 5.43
CA ILE A 7 -2.79 -11.63 6.78
C ILE A 7 -1.96 -12.71 7.45
N ARG A 8 -1.65 -13.78 6.72
CA ARG A 8 -0.85 -14.89 7.21
C ARG A 8 0.56 -14.44 7.62
N LEU A 9 1.23 -13.70 6.75
CA LEU A 9 2.57 -13.19 7.02
C LEU A 9 2.58 -12.21 8.20
N THR A 10 1.58 -11.36 8.28
CA THR A 10 1.43 -10.43 9.40
C THR A 10 1.22 -11.17 10.72
N SER A 11 0.44 -12.25 10.70
CA SER A 11 0.24 -13.12 11.86
C SER A 11 1.55 -13.76 12.32
N LEU A 12 2.33 -14.29 11.39
CA LEU A 12 3.62 -14.90 11.67
C LEU A 12 4.59 -13.90 12.32
N LYS A 13 4.64 -12.69 11.80
CA LYS A 13 5.56 -11.66 12.29
C LYS A 13 5.15 -11.07 13.65
N SER A 14 3.87 -10.83 13.84
CA SER A 14 3.35 -10.15 15.04
C SER A 14 3.02 -11.07 16.18
N GLY A 15 2.79 -12.35 15.91
CA GLY A 15 2.30 -13.30 16.90
C GLY A 15 0.81 -13.18 17.21
N VAL A 16 0.10 -12.32 16.52
CA VAL A 16 -1.35 -12.11 16.64
C VAL A 16 -2.08 -13.13 15.75
N THR A 17 -3.23 -13.61 16.17
CA THR A 17 -4.01 -14.56 15.38
C THR A 17 -4.50 -13.96 14.07
N GLN A 18 -4.64 -14.77 13.03
CA GLN A 18 -5.12 -14.31 11.72
C GLN A 18 -6.52 -13.70 11.81
N LYS A 19 -7.37 -14.24 12.67
CA LYS A 19 -8.73 -13.73 12.90
C LYS A 19 -8.70 -12.28 13.41
N ASP A 20 -7.89 -12.00 14.41
CA ASP A 20 -7.77 -10.66 14.98
C ASP A 20 -7.16 -9.67 13.98
N ILE A 21 -6.18 -10.11 13.22
CA ILE A 21 -5.56 -9.28 12.17
C ILE A 21 -6.58 -8.92 11.09
N ARG A 22 -7.41 -9.86 10.67
CA ARG A 22 -8.47 -9.63 9.71
C ARG A 22 -9.44 -8.55 10.18
N ILE A 23 -9.86 -8.62 11.43
CA ILE A 23 -10.73 -7.61 12.04
C ILE A 23 -10.06 -6.24 12.05
N VAL A 24 -8.80 -6.18 12.44
CA VAL A 24 -8.02 -4.93 12.49
C VAL A 24 -7.86 -4.32 11.10
N ILE A 25 -7.53 -5.11 10.09
CA ILE A 25 -7.35 -4.62 8.71
C ILE A 25 -8.66 -4.06 8.16
N GLU A 26 -9.78 -4.73 8.40
CA GLU A 26 -11.09 -4.24 7.97
C GLU A 26 -11.44 -2.90 8.64
N ALA A 27 -11.24 -2.81 9.94
CA ALA A 27 -11.48 -1.57 10.69
C ALA A 27 -10.57 -0.43 10.19
N MET A 28 -9.30 -0.71 9.95
CA MET A 28 -8.34 0.27 9.41
C MET A 28 -8.75 0.75 8.02
N SER A 29 -9.19 -0.17 7.17
CA SER A 29 -9.65 0.15 5.82
C SER A 29 -10.85 1.10 5.84
N ASP A 30 -11.81 0.85 6.70
CA ASP A 30 -13.00 1.69 6.86
C ASP A 30 -12.62 3.11 7.32
N ILE A 31 -11.70 3.22 8.27
CA ILE A 31 -11.21 4.52 8.75
C ILE A 31 -10.47 5.27 7.65
N ILE A 32 -9.63 4.58 6.88
CA ILE A 32 -8.88 5.19 5.77
C ILE A 32 -9.85 5.74 4.72
N PHE A 33 -10.87 4.98 4.34
CA PHE A 33 -11.87 5.45 3.38
C PHE A 33 -12.65 6.65 3.89
N ASP A 34 -13.02 6.65 5.17
CA ASP A 34 -13.72 7.78 5.79
C ASP A 34 -12.85 9.06 5.79
N VAL A 35 -11.59 8.93 6.14
CA VAL A 35 -10.64 10.05 6.13
C VAL A 35 -10.45 10.60 4.72
N ILE A 36 -10.30 9.74 3.72
CA ILE A 36 -10.18 10.14 2.32
C ILE A 36 -11.42 10.89 1.85
N SER A 37 -12.61 10.39 2.19
CA SER A 37 -13.86 11.04 1.79
C SER A 37 -14.06 12.43 2.39
N ARG A 38 -13.49 12.68 3.56
CA ARG A 38 -13.52 13.99 4.24
C ARG A 38 -12.39 14.92 3.80
N GLU A 39 -11.59 14.52 2.83
CA GLU A 39 -10.41 15.29 2.36
C GLU A 39 -9.40 15.58 3.48
N ASP A 40 -9.30 14.69 4.45
CA ASP A 40 -8.33 14.74 5.52
C ASP A 40 -7.17 13.78 5.23
N SER A 41 -6.23 13.66 6.15
CA SER A 41 -5.07 12.79 6.00
C SER A 41 -4.87 11.90 7.21
N VAL A 42 -4.34 10.70 6.98
CA VAL A 42 -3.97 9.76 8.02
C VAL A 42 -2.62 9.12 7.71
N LYS A 43 -1.74 9.09 8.69
CA LYS A 43 -0.45 8.39 8.56
C LYS A 43 -0.63 6.89 8.82
N PHE A 44 -0.09 6.09 7.92
CA PHE A 44 0.00 4.65 8.10
C PHE A 44 1.42 4.30 8.58
N GLY A 45 1.65 4.38 9.88
CA GLY A 45 2.97 4.17 10.47
C GLY A 45 4.03 5.08 9.85
N SER A 46 5.20 4.53 9.59
CA SER A 46 6.28 5.22 8.87
C SER A 46 6.27 4.93 7.36
N VAL A 47 5.27 4.23 6.86
CA VAL A 47 5.22 3.78 5.46
C VAL A 47 4.73 4.88 4.54
N CYS A 48 3.52 5.37 4.76
CA CYS A 48 2.89 6.33 3.87
C CYS A 48 1.83 7.16 4.59
N THR A 49 1.33 8.16 3.89
CA THR A 49 0.20 8.98 4.33
C THR A 49 -0.90 8.86 3.29
N PHE A 50 -2.09 8.45 3.71
CA PHE A 50 -3.28 8.47 2.87
C PHE A 50 -4.01 9.79 3.06
N SER A 51 -4.44 10.39 1.98
CA SER A 51 -5.17 11.66 2.02
C SER A 51 -6.23 11.73 0.93
N GLY A 52 -7.24 12.55 1.18
CA GLY A 52 -8.22 12.92 0.17
C GLY A 52 -7.93 14.30 -0.36
N VAL A 53 -7.98 14.47 -1.66
CA VAL A 53 -7.72 15.77 -2.31
C VAL A 53 -8.85 16.09 -3.27
N THR A 54 -9.07 17.39 -3.49
CA THR A 54 -9.98 17.89 -4.53
C THR A 54 -9.20 18.06 -5.81
N ARG A 55 -9.66 17.44 -6.89
CA ARG A 55 -9.09 17.65 -8.22
C ARG A 55 -9.93 18.70 -8.93
N PRO A 56 -9.32 19.81 -9.38
CA PRO A 56 -10.06 20.85 -10.10
C PRO A 56 -10.54 20.36 -11.45
N SER A 57 -11.58 20.99 -11.96
CA SER A 57 -12.08 20.72 -13.30
C SER A 57 -11.00 21.03 -14.34
N LYS A 58 -10.90 20.19 -15.35
CA LYS A 58 -9.94 20.38 -16.45
C LYS A 58 -10.48 19.82 -17.75
N THR A 59 -9.95 20.30 -18.85
CA THR A 59 -10.23 19.78 -20.19
C THR A 59 -9.07 18.88 -20.61
N VAL A 60 -9.38 17.63 -20.93
CA VAL A 60 -8.39 16.65 -21.38
C VAL A 60 -8.66 16.35 -22.85
N ARG A 61 -7.60 16.36 -23.66
CA ARG A 61 -7.68 15.98 -25.06
C ARG A 61 -7.28 14.52 -25.23
N ASN A 62 -8.11 13.76 -25.94
CA ASN A 62 -7.80 12.36 -26.28
C ASN A 62 -6.68 12.34 -27.33
N PRO A 63 -5.51 11.71 -27.04
CA PRO A 63 -4.40 11.69 -28.00
C PRO A 63 -4.68 10.87 -29.26
N LYS A 64 -5.67 9.98 -29.26
CA LYS A 64 -6.04 9.16 -30.43
C LYS A 64 -7.01 9.86 -31.37
N THR A 65 -8.00 10.57 -30.85
CA THR A 65 -9.07 11.19 -31.64
C THR A 65 -8.96 12.71 -31.72
N GLY A 66 -8.16 13.31 -30.84
CA GLY A 66 -8.04 14.77 -30.75
C GLY A 66 -9.25 15.46 -30.13
N GLU A 67 -10.24 14.72 -29.69
CA GLU A 67 -11.43 15.28 -29.05
C GLU A 67 -11.13 15.80 -27.65
N ALA A 68 -11.66 16.96 -27.30
CA ALA A 68 -11.56 17.51 -25.96
C ALA A 68 -12.70 17.00 -25.11
N LYS A 69 -12.33 16.45 -23.93
CA LYS A 69 -13.30 16.02 -22.92
C LYS A 69 -13.17 16.88 -21.68
N HIS A 70 -14.28 17.45 -21.24
CA HIS A 70 -14.32 18.19 -19.99
C HIS A 70 -14.49 17.21 -18.83
N VAL A 71 -13.57 17.29 -17.85
CA VAL A 71 -13.65 16.53 -16.60
C VAL A 71 -14.04 17.49 -15.51
N GLU A 72 -15.17 17.23 -14.85
CA GLU A 72 -15.66 18.04 -13.76
C GLU A 72 -14.79 17.91 -12.51
N GLU A 73 -14.93 18.86 -11.59
CA GLU A 73 -14.26 18.84 -10.29
C GLU A 73 -14.65 17.59 -9.51
N GLN A 74 -13.65 16.93 -8.94
CA GLN A 74 -13.84 15.72 -8.14
C GLN A 74 -13.35 15.94 -6.70
N HIS A 75 -14.20 15.56 -5.73
CA HIS A 75 -13.90 15.64 -4.31
C HIS A 75 -13.56 14.26 -3.74
N GLY A 76 -12.78 14.25 -2.66
CA GLY A 76 -12.41 13.01 -1.97
C GLY A 76 -11.58 12.06 -2.80
N CYS A 77 -10.77 12.56 -3.72
CA CYS A 77 -9.89 11.74 -4.55
C CYS A 77 -8.77 11.16 -3.71
N PRO A 78 -8.53 9.84 -3.77
CA PRO A 78 -7.49 9.21 -2.98
C PRO A 78 -6.09 9.59 -3.46
N LYS A 79 -5.21 9.87 -2.50
CA LYS A 79 -3.80 10.13 -2.75
C LYS A 79 -2.98 9.43 -1.67
N CYS A 80 -1.92 8.76 -2.08
CA CYS A 80 -0.99 8.11 -1.19
C CYS A 80 0.41 8.67 -1.41
N LYS A 81 1.04 9.14 -0.33
CA LYS A 81 2.41 9.68 -0.37
C LYS A 81 3.29 8.87 0.57
N PHE A 82 4.34 8.27 0.03
CA PHE A 82 5.32 7.56 0.82
C PHE A 82 6.18 8.53 1.63
N SER A 83 6.52 8.14 2.86
CA SER A 83 7.41 8.91 3.71
C SER A 83 8.85 8.87 3.20
N SER A 84 9.68 9.84 3.61
CA SER A 84 11.11 9.83 3.29
C SER A 84 11.82 8.62 3.88
N THR A 85 11.42 8.19 5.08
CA THR A 85 11.93 6.97 5.71
C THR A 85 11.64 5.73 4.85
N SER A 86 10.41 5.62 4.32
CA SER A 86 10.04 4.52 3.41
C SER A 86 10.87 4.52 2.15
N LYS A 87 11.10 5.68 1.55
CA LYS A 87 11.92 5.79 0.34
C LYS A 87 13.35 5.31 0.59
N THR A 88 13.95 5.72 1.70
CA THR A 88 15.29 5.29 2.09
C THR A 88 15.34 3.78 2.33
N MET A 89 14.37 3.22 3.02
CA MET A 89 14.28 1.79 3.27
C MET A 89 14.11 1.00 1.97
N LEU A 90 13.28 1.49 1.05
CA LEU A 90 13.08 0.86 -0.25
C LEU A 90 14.36 0.89 -1.10
N GLU A 91 15.10 1.98 -1.09
CA GLU A 91 16.41 2.07 -1.77
C GLU A 91 17.40 1.05 -1.21
N TYR A 92 17.46 0.94 0.10
CA TYR A 92 18.30 -0.05 0.78
C TYR A 92 17.95 -1.48 0.38
N TYR A 93 16.66 -1.85 0.45
CA TYR A 93 16.20 -3.18 0.05
C TYR A 93 16.42 -3.44 -1.44
N ASN A 94 16.23 -2.44 -2.27
CA ASN A 94 16.49 -2.55 -3.70
C ASN A 94 17.96 -2.81 -4.00
N ALA A 95 18.87 -2.12 -3.31
CA ALA A 95 20.30 -2.35 -3.47
C ALA A 95 20.70 -3.77 -3.07
N MET A 96 20.14 -4.29 -1.98
CA MET A 96 20.38 -5.66 -1.53
C MET A 96 19.79 -6.72 -2.45
N ASN A 97 18.70 -6.41 -3.15
CA ASN A 97 17.92 -7.37 -3.93
C ASN A 97 18.09 -7.24 -5.45
N ILE A 98 19.04 -6.44 -5.93
CA ILE A 98 19.28 -6.24 -7.36
C ILE A 98 19.36 -7.57 -8.12
N ASN A 99 20.06 -8.55 -7.56
CA ASN A 99 20.23 -9.85 -8.18
C ASN A 99 19.01 -10.78 -8.03
N LYS A 100 18.08 -10.45 -7.12
CA LYS A 100 16.89 -11.24 -6.87
C LYS A 100 15.69 -10.81 -7.71
N ARG A 101 15.74 -9.65 -8.35
CA ARG A 101 14.62 -9.13 -9.17
C ARG A 101 14.27 -10.02 -10.36
N LYS A 102 15.21 -10.85 -10.80
CA LYS A 102 15.01 -11.81 -11.90
C LYS A 102 14.26 -13.06 -11.48
N LYS A 103 14.02 -13.29 -10.19
CA LYS A 103 13.28 -14.45 -9.68
C LYS A 103 11.78 -14.12 -9.57
N LYS A 104 10.92 -15.09 -9.91
CA LYS A 104 9.46 -14.94 -9.92
C LYS A 104 8.93 -14.52 -8.54
N LYS A 105 7.89 -13.67 -8.53
CA LYS A 105 7.24 -13.14 -7.31
C LYS A 105 6.87 -14.20 -6.27
N ALA A 106 6.46 -15.39 -6.70
CA ALA A 106 6.09 -16.49 -5.81
C ALA A 106 7.22 -16.94 -4.86
N LYS A 107 8.47 -16.87 -5.29
CA LYS A 107 9.63 -17.24 -4.47
C LYS A 107 9.95 -16.18 -3.39
N THR A 108 9.61 -14.94 -3.62
CA THR A 108 9.80 -13.86 -2.65
C THR A 108 8.91 -14.05 -1.43
N GLU A 109 7.70 -14.49 -1.65
CA GLU A 109 6.70 -14.74 -0.61
C GLU A 109 7.11 -15.87 0.34
N GLU A 110 7.53 -17.01 -0.21
CA GLU A 110 8.06 -18.12 0.57
C GLU A 110 9.27 -17.70 1.42
N LYS A 111 10.15 -16.90 0.87
CA LYS A 111 11.35 -16.43 1.54
C LYS A 111 11.06 -15.51 2.72
N ILE A 112 10.10 -14.62 2.60
CA ILE A 112 9.65 -13.75 3.69
C ILE A 112 9.06 -14.60 4.82
N GLU A 113 8.25 -15.59 4.48
CA GLU A 113 7.66 -16.52 5.42
C GLU A 113 8.72 -17.31 6.20
N ASP A 114 9.73 -17.84 5.52
CA ASP A 114 10.85 -18.56 6.12
C ASP A 114 11.66 -17.68 7.10
N GLU A 115 11.90 -16.44 6.76
CA GLU A 115 12.59 -15.48 7.64
C GLU A 115 11.77 -15.22 8.92
N TYR A 116 10.46 -15.09 8.80
CA TYR A 116 9.59 -14.90 9.97
C TYR A 116 9.50 -16.14 10.85
N ASP A 117 9.44 -17.33 10.26
CA ASP A 117 9.45 -18.59 11.00
C ASP A 117 10.75 -18.78 11.79
N LEU A 118 11.90 -18.48 11.19
CA LEU A 118 13.20 -18.53 11.85
C LEU A 118 13.25 -17.58 13.06
N ASN A 119 12.68 -16.39 12.94
CA ASN A 119 12.62 -15.43 14.04
C ASN A 119 11.69 -15.85 15.17
N GLN A 120 10.66 -16.64 14.88
CA GLN A 120 9.73 -17.16 15.88
C GLN A 120 10.30 -18.35 16.67
N ILE A 121 11.17 -19.13 16.06
CA ILE A 121 11.81 -20.30 16.70
C ILE A 121 12.84 -19.88 17.75
N LYS A 122 13.36 -18.71 17.66
CA LYS A 122 14.25 -18.14 18.66
C LYS A 122 13.47 -17.56 19.83
#